data_be7f91829da27a5d066f38c4f068ef08
#
_entry.id   be7f91829da27a5d066f38c4f068ef08
#
_cell.length_a   1.000
_cell.length_b   1.000
_cell.length_c   1.000
_cell.angle_alpha   90.00
_cell.angle_beta   90.00
_cell.angle_gamma   90.00
#
_symmetry.space_group_name_H-M   'P 1'
#
loop_
_entity.id
_entity.type
_entity.pdbx_description
1 polymer ?
#
loop_
_entity_poly.entity_id
_entity_poly.type
_entity_poly.pdbx_seq_one_letter_code
_entity_poly.pdbx_strand_id
1 'polypeptide(L)'
;MTESTKDTGVKLALIERFETQRLPRALALKAKVDRGELLSEQDLAFLERVFEDAQQVKSLVHQHPDWQPLAARAVELYKEITDRALANERASHAGKS
;
A
#
# COMPACT_ATOMS: atom_id res chain seq x y z
N MET A 1 -29.96 0.70 -12.75
CA MET A 1 -28.87 1.26 -13.56
C MET A 1 -28.21 2.45 -12.92
N THR A 2 -28.96 3.30 -12.23
CA THR A 2 -28.41 4.40 -11.46
C THR A 2 -27.47 3.93 -10.34
N GLU A 3 -27.74 2.80 -9.74
CA GLU A 3 -26.88 2.23 -8.69
C GLU A 3 -25.52 1.81 -9.23
N SER A 4 -25.50 1.22 -10.42
CA SER A 4 -24.26 0.78 -11.05
C SER A 4 -23.36 1.97 -11.40
N THR A 5 -23.93 3.10 -11.82
CA THR A 5 -23.19 4.32 -12.12
C THR A 5 -22.61 4.94 -10.85
N LYS A 6 -23.39 5.01 -9.77
CA LYS A 6 -22.95 5.53 -8.48
C LYS A 6 -21.82 4.66 -7.93
N ASP A 7 -22.00 3.36 -7.99
CA ASP A 7 -21.03 2.40 -7.51
C ASP A 7 -19.71 2.52 -8.27
N THR A 8 -19.77 2.67 -9.59
CA THR A 8 -18.60 2.86 -10.43
C THR A 8 -17.88 4.16 -10.07
N GLY A 9 -18.63 5.25 -9.82
CA GLY A 9 -18.05 6.51 -9.41
C GLY A 9 -17.29 6.42 -8.09
N VAL A 10 -17.86 5.73 -7.12
CA VAL A 10 -17.21 5.51 -5.81
C VAL A 10 -15.94 4.68 -5.98
N LYS A 11 -16.00 3.63 -6.80
CA LYS A 11 -14.84 2.78 -7.08
C LYS A 11 -13.72 3.54 -7.75
N LEU A 12 -14.05 4.37 -8.74
CA LEU A 12 -13.06 5.19 -9.43
C LEU A 12 -12.42 6.20 -8.49
N ALA A 13 -13.21 6.81 -7.60
CA ALA A 13 -12.69 7.74 -6.62
C ALA A 13 -11.71 7.05 -5.65
N LEU A 14 -12.02 5.83 -5.25
CA LEU A 14 -11.15 5.05 -4.38
C LEU A 14 -9.81 4.74 -5.05
N ILE A 15 -9.85 4.32 -6.31
CA ILE A 15 -8.66 4.02 -7.11
C ILE A 15 -7.83 5.29 -7.31
N GLU A 16 -8.46 6.39 -7.66
CA GLU A 16 -7.78 7.67 -7.86
C GLU A 16 -7.10 8.14 -6.58
N ARG A 17 -7.79 8.04 -5.45
CA ARG A 17 -7.22 8.39 -4.16
C ARG A 17 -6.01 7.52 -3.84
N PHE A 18 -6.10 6.23 -4.14
CA PHE A 18 -5.00 5.31 -3.93
C PHE A 18 -3.78 5.72 -4.76
N GLU A 19 -3.97 5.98 -6.05
CA GLU A 19 -2.89 6.37 -6.95
C GLU A 19 -2.26 7.71 -6.59
N THR A 20 -3.08 8.69 -6.21
CA THR A 20 -2.57 10.06 -5.98
C THR A 20 -2.09 10.30 -4.57
N GLN A 21 -2.61 9.59 -3.58
CA GLN A 21 -2.28 9.83 -2.18
C GLN A 21 -1.52 8.69 -1.52
N ARG A 22 -1.98 7.46 -1.74
CA ARG A 22 -1.38 6.30 -1.06
C ARG A 22 -0.09 5.84 -1.72
N LEU A 23 -0.11 5.71 -3.03
CA LEU A 23 1.02 5.17 -3.77
C LEU A 23 2.28 6.04 -3.64
N PRO A 24 2.22 7.37 -3.81
CA PRO A 24 3.42 8.20 -3.64
C PRO A 24 4.03 8.10 -2.25
N ARG A 25 3.20 8.06 -1.22
CA ARG A 25 3.69 7.92 0.15
C ARG A 25 4.28 6.55 0.40
N ALA A 26 3.69 5.51 -0.17
CA ALA A 26 4.22 4.16 -0.08
C ALA A 26 5.61 4.08 -0.74
N LEU A 27 5.78 4.73 -1.88
CA LEU A 27 7.09 4.81 -2.54
C LEU A 27 8.11 5.55 -1.69
N ALA A 28 7.70 6.59 -0.98
CA ALA A 28 8.57 7.31 -0.04
C ALA A 28 8.99 6.41 1.12
N LEU A 29 8.07 5.58 1.62
CA LEU A 29 8.39 4.61 2.68
C LEU A 29 9.34 3.53 2.18
N LYS A 30 9.17 3.09 0.94
CA LYS A 30 10.10 2.14 0.33
C LYS A 30 11.51 2.73 0.30
N ALA A 31 11.64 3.97 -0.14
CA ALA A 31 12.94 4.66 -0.17
C ALA A 31 13.54 4.75 1.24
N LYS A 32 12.71 5.03 2.24
CA LYS A 32 13.14 5.13 3.63
C LYS A 32 13.71 3.81 4.14
N VAL A 33 13.00 2.70 3.93
CA VAL A 33 13.47 1.40 4.40
C VAL A 33 14.66 0.89 3.57
N ASP A 34 14.74 1.27 2.30
CA ASP A 34 15.89 0.92 1.45
C ASP A 34 17.16 1.60 1.92
N ARG A 35 17.05 2.74 2.62
CA ARG A 35 18.17 3.41 3.25
C ARG A 35 18.55 2.80 4.59
N GLY A 36 17.85 1.78 5.05
CA GLY A 36 18.11 1.13 6.32
C GLY A 36 17.40 1.77 7.51
N GLU A 37 16.51 2.72 7.28
CA GLU A 37 15.82 3.40 8.37
C GLU A 37 14.66 2.57 8.91
N LEU A 38 14.33 2.77 10.18
CA LEU A 38 13.22 2.09 10.82
C LEU A 38 11.92 2.87 10.56
N LEU A 39 10.81 2.16 10.54
CA LEU A 39 9.51 2.78 10.40
C LEU A 39 9.02 3.34 11.72
N SER A 40 8.42 4.51 11.68
CA SER A 40 7.79 5.13 12.85
C SER A 40 6.40 4.54 13.07
N GLU A 41 5.78 4.86 14.20
CA GLU A 41 4.40 4.45 14.48
C GLU A 41 3.44 5.01 13.43
N GLN A 42 3.69 6.23 12.97
CA GLN A 42 2.88 6.86 11.91
C GLN A 42 3.02 6.12 10.59
N ASP A 43 4.24 5.68 10.27
CA ASP A 43 4.49 4.90 9.08
C ASP A 43 3.74 3.57 9.12
N LEU A 44 3.76 2.91 10.28
CA LEU A 44 3.04 1.64 10.47
C LEU A 44 1.52 1.84 10.35
N ALA A 45 0.99 2.91 10.92
CA ALA A 45 -0.44 3.22 10.80
C ALA A 45 -0.82 3.48 9.34
N PHE A 46 0.06 4.17 8.60
CA PHE A 46 -0.16 4.38 7.17
C PHE A 46 -0.17 3.05 6.39
N LEU A 47 0.76 2.15 6.70
CA LEU A 47 0.80 0.83 6.05
C LEU A 47 -0.45 0.01 6.32
N GLU A 48 -1.01 0.10 7.52
CA GLU A 48 -2.29 -0.55 7.83
C GLU A 48 -3.40 -0.04 6.92
N ARG A 49 -3.45 1.27 6.69
CA ARG A 49 -4.44 1.88 5.79
C ARG A 49 -4.23 1.44 4.35
N VAL A 50 -2.97 1.37 3.94
CA VAL A 50 -2.64 0.87 2.59
C VAL A 50 -3.12 -0.57 2.43
N PHE A 51 -2.91 -1.39 3.44
CA PHE A 51 -3.34 -2.78 3.42
C PHE A 51 -4.87 -2.88 3.32
N GLU A 52 -5.59 -2.09 4.09
CA GLU A 52 -7.06 -2.04 4.04
C GLU A 52 -7.54 -1.60 2.66
N ASP A 53 -6.93 -0.55 2.10
CA ASP A 53 -7.27 -0.05 0.78
C ASP A 53 -6.98 -1.11 -0.29
N ALA A 54 -5.86 -1.82 -0.16
CA ALA A 54 -5.50 -2.89 -1.09
C ALA A 54 -6.49 -4.04 -1.05
N GLN A 55 -7.02 -4.36 0.13
CA GLN A 55 -8.05 -5.38 0.27
C GLN A 55 -9.33 -4.97 -0.46
N GLN A 56 -9.72 -3.70 -0.35
CA GLN A 56 -10.89 -3.19 -1.06
C GLN A 56 -10.68 -3.22 -2.58
N VAL A 57 -9.51 -2.79 -3.04
CA VAL A 57 -9.16 -2.80 -4.46
C VAL A 57 -9.17 -4.24 -4.99
N LYS A 58 -8.66 -5.18 -4.21
CA LYS A 58 -8.63 -6.59 -4.58
C LYS A 58 -10.03 -7.12 -4.86
N SER A 59 -11.01 -6.77 -4.01
CA SER A 59 -12.38 -7.22 -4.23
C SER A 59 -13.00 -6.58 -5.49
N LEU A 60 -12.58 -5.36 -5.85
CA LEU A 60 -13.06 -4.68 -7.04
C LEU A 60 -12.46 -5.22 -8.33
N VAL A 61 -11.26 -5.76 -8.26
CA VAL A 61 -10.53 -6.28 -9.43
C VAL A 61 -11.30 -7.41 -10.12
N HIS A 62 -12.07 -8.19 -9.36
CA HIS A 62 -12.90 -9.25 -9.94
C HIS A 62 -13.93 -8.71 -10.92
N GLN A 63 -14.41 -7.49 -10.69
CA GLN A 63 -15.39 -6.83 -11.56
C GLN A 63 -14.71 -5.94 -12.60
N HIS A 64 -13.49 -5.53 -12.35
CA HIS A 64 -12.75 -4.60 -13.20
C HIS A 64 -11.31 -5.08 -13.39
N PRO A 65 -11.10 -6.04 -14.32
CA PRO A 65 -9.75 -6.60 -14.55
C PRO A 65 -8.70 -5.57 -14.93
N ASP A 66 -9.10 -4.42 -15.45
CA ASP A 66 -8.20 -3.33 -15.83
C ASP A 66 -7.40 -2.80 -14.64
N TRP A 67 -7.88 -2.99 -13.43
CA TRP A 67 -7.24 -2.49 -12.22
C TRP A 67 -6.30 -3.53 -11.58
N GLN A 68 -6.21 -4.71 -12.18
CA GLN A 68 -5.37 -5.78 -11.68
C GLN A 68 -3.89 -5.38 -11.56
N PRO A 69 -3.29 -4.68 -12.54
CA PRO A 69 -1.90 -4.26 -12.39
C PRO A 69 -1.67 -3.32 -11.22
N LEU A 70 -2.62 -2.42 -10.95
CA LEU A 70 -2.54 -1.52 -9.80
C LEU A 70 -2.60 -2.29 -8.48
N ALA A 71 -3.51 -3.23 -8.37
CA ALA A 71 -3.66 -4.05 -7.17
C ALA A 71 -2.39 -4.89 -6.93
N ALA A 72 -1.85 -5.48 -7.98
CA ALA A 72 -0.63 -6.27 -7.90
C ALA A 72 0.55 -5.43 -7.44
N ARG A 73 0.67 -4.22 -7.98
CA ARG A 73 1.74 -3.31 -7.60
C ARG A 73 1.63 -2.88 -6.13
N ALA A 74 0.42 -2.63 -5.66
CA ALA A 74 0.18 -2.27 -4.26
C ALA A 74 0.62 -3.38 -3.31
N VAL A 75 0.28 -4.62 -3.63
CA VAL A 75 0.66 -5.79 -2.82
C VAL A 75 2.17 -5.99 -2.84
N GLU A 76 2.79 -5.90 -4.01
CA GLU A 76 4.24 -6.01 -4.15
C GLU A 76 4.96 -4.96 -3.32
N LEU A 77 4.53 -3.71 -3.43
CA LEU A 77 5.13 -2.60 -2.73
C LEU A 77 4.99 -2.76 -1.22
N TYR A 78 3.81 -3.15 -0.76
CA TYR A 78 3.57 -3.43 0.65
C TYR A 78 4.53 -4.52 1.16
N LYS A 79 4.66 -5.59 0.41
CA LYS A 79 5.54 -6.69 0.77
C LYS A 79 7.01 -6.26 0.83
N GLU A 80 7.47 -5.52 -0.17
CA GLU A 80 8.83 -5.02 -0.22
C GLU A 80 9.15 -4.13 0.99
N ILE A 81 8.23 -3.22 1.32
CA ILE A 81 8.40 -2.31 2.45
C ILE A 81 8.46 -3.08 3.76
N THR A 82 7.52 -3.99 3.98
CA THR A 82 7.45 -4.73 5.25
C THR A 82 8.60 -5.70 5.40
N ASP A 83 9.02 -6.38 4.35
CA ASP A 83 10.17 -7.29 4.39
C ASP A 83 11.44 -6.52 4.72
N ARG A 84 11.65 -5.38 4.08
CA ARG A 84 12.84 -4.56 4.32
C ARG A 84 12.81 -3.93 5.71
N ALA A 85 11.64 -3.46 6.14
CA ALA A 85 11.47 -2.90 7.48
C ALA A 85 11.82 -3.92 8.56
N LEU A 86 11.38 -5.16 8.37
CA LEU A 86 11.69 -6.24 9.31
C LEU A 86 13.19 -6.54 9.34
N ALA A 87 13.84 -6.57 8.17
CA ALA A 87 15.29 -6.78 8.07
C ALA A 87 16.05 -5.67 8.78
N ASN A 88 15.61 -4.41 8.61
CA ASN A 88 16.24 -3.26 9.27
C ASN A 88 16.08 -3.33 10.79
N GLU A 89 14.93 -3.78 11.26
CA GLU A 89 14.67 -3.94 12.68
C GLU A 89 15.58 -5.01 13.30
N ARG A 90 15.72 -6.12 12.61
CA ARG A 90 16.63 -7.20 13.05
C ARG A 90 18.07 -6.74 13.08
N ALA A 91 18.50 -5.98 12.08
CA ALA A 91 19.85 -5.43 12.03
C ALA A 91 20.09 -4.45 13.18
N SER A 92 19.10 -3.64 13.51
CA SER A 92 19.16 -2.68 14.62
C SER A 92 19.30 -3.41 15.96
N HIS A 93 18.54 -4.48 16.17
CA HIS A 93 18.64 -5.29 17.40
C HIS A 93 19.99 -6.00 17.49
N ALA A 94 20.49 -6.55 16.40
CA ALA A 94 21.79 -7.19 16.36
C ALA A 94 22.92 -6.20 16.68
N GLY A 95 22.79 -4.95 16.20
CA GLY A 95 23.78 -3.91 16.45
C GLY A 95 23.83 -3.42 17.87
N LYS A 96 22.81 -3.69 18.67
CA LYS A 96 22.73 -3.26 20.08
C LYS A 96 23.35 -4.24 21.05
N SER A 97 23.63 -5.40 20.60
CA SER A 97 24.28 -6.39 21.46
C SER A 97 25.80 -6.14 21.56
#